data_640086e04148a34c835a7859c4675d1d
#
_entry.id   640086e04148a34c835a7859c4675d1d
#
_cell.length_a   1.000
_cell.length_b   1.000
_cell.length_c   1.000
_cell.angle_alpha   90.00
_cell.angle_beta   90.00
_cell.angle_gamma   90.00
#
_symmetry.space_group_name_H-M   'P 1'
#
loop_
_entity.id
_entity.type
_entity.pdbx_description
1 polymer ?
#
loop_
_entity_poly.entity_id
_entity_poly.type
_entity_poly.pdbx_seq_one_letter_code
_entity_poly.pdbx_strand_id
1 'polypeptide(L)'
;FLGGPLSYLQELRKRFIETLNLTPEEVIVPEEAHLLVAKGAALDSLNTKPITVEELKKKIENLRNSQDNTTHPIEPLFKNKEDYKKFKDRHDKAKVARTELSTYEGDCYIGIDAGSTTTKLVLIDKDGNLLYSLYGSNEGNPLKSVMNMLKNLYEVLPEKAILRYSGVTGYGEKLIQTALNVDLNEIETIAHYTAAKQFEPDVTAIIDIGGQDMKYIKMKNGAIDNIMLNEACSSGCGSFIETFAKSLNLEISQFVKEAIEAKRPVDLGSRCTVFMNSKIKQAQKEGYTV
;
A
#
# COMPACT_ATOMS: atom_id res chain seq x y z
N PHE A 1 31.35 -4.20 -17.15
CA PHE A 1 30.00 -3.83 -16.70
C PHE A 1 28.99 -4.61 -17.53
N LEU A 2 28.06 -5.33 -16.84
CA LEU A 2 27.03 -6.17 -17.45
C LEU A 2 25.65 -5.82 -16.88
N GLY A 3 24.61 -6.27 -17.59
CA GLY A 3 23.22 -6.15 -17.14
C GLY A 3 22.53 -4.85 -17.56
N GLY A 4 21.20 -4.83 -17.46
CA GLY A 4 20.36 -3.74 -17.97
C GLY A 4 20.70 -2.35 -17.39
N PRO A 5 20.68 -2.13 -16.07
CA PRO A 5 20.90 -0.78 -15.53
C PRO A 5 22.22 -0.15 -15.97
N LEU A 6 23.33 -0.89 -15.91
CA LEU A 6 24.64 -0.36 -16.26
C LEU A 6 24.88 -0.28 -17.79
N SER A 7 24.05 -0.97 -18.60
CA SER A 7 24.05 -0.81 -20.05
C SER A 7 23.33 0.46 -20.49
N TYR A 8 22.17 0.76 -19.90
CA TYR A 8 21.31 1.86 -20.32
C TYR A 8 21.55 3.18 -19.56
N LEU A 9 21.93 3.12 -18.30
CA LEU A 9 22.17 4.29 -17.46
C LEU A 9 23.65 4.68 -17.49
N GLN A 10 24.05 5.40 -18.53
CA GLN A 10 25.45 5.77 -18.78
C GLN A 10 26.04 6.59 -17.63
N GLU A 11 25.28 7.52 -17.05
CA GLU A 11 25.78 8.35 -15.96
C GLU A 11 26.01 7.52 -14.68
N LEU A 12 25.14 6.54 -14.41
CA LEU A 12 25.36 5.61 -13.30
C LEU A 12 26.66 4.83 -13.48
N ARG A 13 26.90 4.29 -14.66
CA ARG A 13 28.15 3.58 -15.00
C ARG A 13 29.38 4.49 -14.85
N LYS A 14 29.30 5.73 -15.32
CA LYS A 14 30.36 6.71 -15.19
C LYS A 14 30.70 6.96 -13.72
N ARG A 15 29.69 7.13 -12.85
CA ARG A 15 29.91 7.31 -11.41
C ARG A 15 30.56 6.11 -10.76
N PHE A 16 30.24 4.89 -11.19
CA PHE A 16 30.95 3.69 -10.71
C PHE A 16 32.42 3.74 -11.07
N ILE A 17 32.76 4.07 -12.33
CA ILE A 17 34.13 4.17 -12.82
C ILE A 17 34.92 5.22 -12.01
N GLU A 18 34.35 6.41 -11.83
CA GLU A 18 34.94 7.50 -11.08
C GLU A 18 35.16 7.14 -9.60
N THR A 19 34.15 6.57 -8.96
CA THR A 19 34.18 6.22 -7.52
C THR A 19 35.19 5.12 -7.22
N LEU A 20 35.34 4.16 -8.12
CA LEU A 20 36.31 3.07 -7.99
C LEU A 20 37.70 3.43 -8.51
N ASN A 21 37.87 4.63 -9.08
CA ASN A 21 39.12 5.12 -9.70
C ASN A 21 39.69 4.14 -10.77
N LEU A 22 38.79 3.58 -11.61
CA LEU A 22 39.18 2.61 -12.64
C LEU A 22 39.84 3.31 -13.81
N THR A 23 40.91 2.69 -14.31
CA THR A 23 41.57 3.14 -15.54
C THR A 23 40.80 2.67 -16.80
N PRO A 24 40.97 3.28 -17.94
CA PRO A 24 40.31 2.84 -19.20
C PRO A 24 40.53 1.37 -19.52
N GLU A 25 41.70 0.84 -19.20
CA GLU A 25 42.09 -0.56 -19.47
C GLU A 25 41.37 -1.55 -18.54
N GLU A 26 40.93 -1.10 -17.37
CA GLU A 26 40.16 -1.90 -16.40
C GLU A 26 38.66 -1.90 -16.69
N VAL A 27 38.21 -1.03 -17.61
CA VAL A 27 36.79 -0.86 -17.92
C VAL A 27 36.41 -1.58 -19.19
N ILE A 28 35.62 -2.62 -19.07
CA ILE A 28 35.05 -3.34 -20.21
C ILE A 28 33.53 -3.15 -20.22
N VAL A 29 33.04 -2.56 -21.32
CA VAL A 29 31.60 -2.38 -21.56
C VAL A 29 31.29 -3.04 -22.91
N PRO A 30 30.92 -4.34 -22.89
CA PRO A 30 30.63 -5.04 -24.13
C PRO A 30 29.41 -4.47 -24.84
N GLU A 31 29.38 -4.55 -26.13
CA GLU A 31 28.17 -4.36 -26.92
C GLU A 31 27.11 -5.37 -26.46
N GLU A 32 25.86 -4.93 -26.36
CA GLU A 32 24.75 -5.74 -25.86
C GLU A 32 24.98 -6.34 -24.45
N ALA A 33 25.67 -5.62 -23.57
CA ALA A 33 26.03 -6.06 -22.23
C ALA A 33 24.82 -6.55 -21.41
N HIS A 34 23.60 -6.11 -21.72
CA HIS A 34 22.35 -6.56 -21.11
C HIS A 34 21.96 -8.00 -21.46
N LEU A 35 22.49 -8.56 -22.57
CA LEU A 35 22.23 -9.93 -23.01
C LEU A 35 23.28 -10.93 -22.50
N LEU A 36 24.41 -10.46 -21.98
CA LEU A 36 25.54 -11.34 -21.69
C LEU A 36 25.28 -12.38 -20.61
N VAL A 37 24.34 -12.12 -19.68
CA VAL A 37 23.94 -13.12 -18.68
C VAL A 37 23.25 -14.31 -19.35
N ALA A 38 22.36 -14.04 -20.31
CA ALA A 38 21.70 -15.11 -21.09
C ALA A 38 22.71 -15.83 -21.99
N LYS A 39 23.66 -15.10 -22.62
CA LYS A 39 24.76 -15.67 -23.38
C LYS A 39 25.64 -16.58 -22.52
N GLY A 40 25.96 -16.18 -21.29
CA GLY A 40 26.71 -17.00 -20.34
C GLY A 40 25.98 -18.32 -20.02
N ALA A 41 24.68 -18.27 -19.75
CA ALA A 41 23.87 -19.46 -19.54
C ALA A 41 23.84 -20.38 -20.78
N ALA A 42 23.78 -19.81 -21.98
CA ALA A 42 23.84 -20.58 -23.22
C ALA A 42 25.21 -21.24 -23.41
N LEU A 43 26.31 -20.52 -23.13
CA LEU A 43 27.65 -21.06 -23.18
C LEU A 43 27.89 -22.21 -22.19
N ASP A 44 27.38 -22.05 -20.97
CA ASP A 44 27.45 -23.09 -19.92
C ASP A 44 26.67 -24.35 -20.33
N SER A 45 25.55 -24.18 -21.05
CA SER A 45 24.75 -25.30 -21.57
C SER A 45 25.52 -26.22 -22.55
N LEU A 46 26.57 -25.70 -23.20
CA LEU A 46 27.42 -26.52 -24.11
C LEU A 46 28.11 -27.68 -23.35
N ASN A 47 28.31 -27.53 -22.06
CA ASN A 47 28.93 -28.55 -21.18
C ASN A 47 27.93 -29.52 -20.58
N THR A 48 26.63 -29.34 -20.85
CA THR A 48 25.58 -30.18 -20.31
C THR A 48 25.19 -31.28 -21.26
N LYS A 49 24.70 -32.42 -20.71
CA LYS A 49 24.17 -33.49 -21.59
C LYS A 49 22.84 -33.02 -22.19
N PRO A 50 22.66 -33.15 -23.51
CA PRO A 50 21.38 -32.83 -24.15
C PRO A 50 20.27 -33.74 -23.60
N ILE A 51 19.08 -33.18 -23.45
CA ILE A 51 17.87 -33.95 -23.11
C ILE A 51 16.95 -33.99 -24.34
N THR A 52 16.27 -35.12 -24.50
CA THR A 52 15.29 -35.25 -25.57
C THR A 52 13.99 -34.51 -25.25
N VAL A 53 13.18 -34.27 -26.27
CA VAL A 53 11.86 -33.64 -26.10
C VAL A 53 10.96 -34.51 -25.22
N GLU A 54 11.06 -35.83 -25.34
CA GLU A 54 10.34 -36.81 -24.52
C GLU A 54 10.73 -36.74 -23.04
N GLU A 55 12.02 -36.66 -22.77
CA GLU A 55 12.53 -36.47 -21.40
C GLU A 55 12.09 -35.14 -20.80
N LEU A 56 12.09 -34.08 -21.60
CA LEU A 56 11.59 -32.77 -21.17
C LEU A 56 10.11 -32.83 -20.83
N LYS A 57 9.27 -33.43 -21.68
CA LYS A 57 7.84 -33.63 -21.42
C LYS A 57 7.62 -34.40 -20.11
N LYS A 58 8.33 -35.52 -19.93
CA LYS A 58 8.25 -36.30 -18.70
C LYS A 58 8.65 -35.54 -17.44
N LYS A 59 9.67 -34.68 -17.54
CA LYS A 59 10.07 -33.79 -16.43
C LYS A 59 8.97 -32.78 -16.10
N ILE A 60 8.34 -32.18 -17.12
CA ILE A 60 7.24 -31.22 -16.94
C ILE A 60 6.03 -31.92 -16.29
N GLU A 61 5.68 -33.13 -16.72
CA GLU A 61 4.60 -33.91 -16.12
C GLU A 61 4.91 -34.27 -14.66
N ASN A 62 6.14 -34.65 -14.36
CA ASN A 62 6.58 -34.94 -13.00
C ASN A 62 6.53 -33.70 -12.12
N LEU A 63 6.93 -32.52 -12.63
CA LEU A 63 6.83 -31.25 -11.91
C LEU A 63 5.38 -30.84 -11.61
N ARG A 64 4.44 -31.14 -12.50
CA ARG A 64 3.01 -30.91 -12.26
C ARG A 64 2.45 -31.83 -11.17
N ASN A 65 3.02 -33.05 -11.05
CA ASN A 65 2.60 -34.05 -10.07
C ASN A 65 3.40 -33.98 -8.76
N SER A 66 4.57 -33.36 -8.75
CA SER A 66 5.36 -33.18 -7.53
C SER A 66 4.80 -32.03 -6.70
N GLN A 67 4.30 -32.36 -5.53
CA GLN A 67 3.87 -31.40 -4.50
C GLN A 67 5.00 -31.01 -3.53
N ASP A 68 6.26 -31.22 -3.90
CA ASP A 68 7.42 -30.74 -3.12
C ASP A 68 7.60 -29.23 -3.28
N ASN A 69 6.58 -28.48 -2.84
CA ASN A 69 6.63 -27.04 -2.77
C ASN A 69 7.37 -26.65 -1.49
N THR A 70 8.42 -25.86 -1.62
CA THR A 70 9.13 -25.27 -0.48
C THR A 70 8.31 -24.14 0.17
N THR A 71 7.22 -23.72 -0.48
CA THR A 71 6.23 -22.80 0.07
C THR A 71 5.16 -23.60 0.84
N HIS A 72 4.89 -23.15 2.06
CA HIS A 72 3.86 -23.77 2.89
C HIS A 72 2.53 -23.04 2.64
N PRO A 73 1.46 -23.78 2.25
CA PRO A 73 0.13 -23.17 2.22
C PRO A 73 -0.35 -22.90 3.64
N ILE A 74 -1.07 -21.81 3.80
CA ILE A 74 -1.79 -21.48 5.04
C ILE A 74 -3.29 -21.69 4.82
N GLU A 75 -4.07 -21.65 5.91
CA GLU A 75 -5.52 -21.73 5.78
C GLU A 75 -6.09 -20.52 5.05
N PRO A 76 -7.12 -20.71 4.22
CA PRO A 76 -7.85 -19.60 3.61
C PRO A 76 -8.40 -18.61 4.64
N LEU A 77 -8.52 -17.34 4.27
CA LEU A 77 -9.13 -16.31 5.13
C LEU A 77 -10.54 -16.72 5.59
N PHE A 78 -11.30 -17.35 4.70
CA PHE A 78 -12.65 -17.82 4.98
C PHE A 78 -12.82 -19.26 4.52
N LYS A 79 -13.36 -20.11 5.39
CA LYS A 79 -13.59 -21.53 5.08
C LYS A 79 -14.67 -21.73 4.00
N ASN A 80 -15.64 -20.84 3.95
CA ASN A 80 -16.75 -20.85 3.00
C ASN A 80 -17.43 -19.49 2.89
N LYS A 81 -18.42 -19.38 2.00
CA LYS A 81 -19.18 -18.13 1.79
C LYS A 81 -19.97 -17.67 3.01
N GLU A 82 -20.41 -18.60 3.85
CA GLU A 82 -21.14 -18.26 5.07
C GLU A 82 -20.23 -17.61 6.12
N ASP A 83 -19.01 -18.11 6.24
CA ASP A 83 -17.99 -17.53 7.13
C ASP A 83 -17.62 -16.10 6.69
N TYR A 84 -17.41 -15.88 5.39
CA TYR A 84 -17.24 -14.54 4.84
C TYR A 84 -18.45 -13.64 5.09
N LYS A 85 -19.67 -14.16 4.95
CA LYS A 85 -20.89 -13.40 5.24
C LYS A 85 -20.98 -12.98 6.70
N LYS A 86 -20.67 -13.88 7.64
CA LYS A 86 -20.65 -13.55 9.08
C LYS A 86 -19.64 -12.46 9.39
N PHE A 87 -18.44 -12.53 8.77
CA PHE A 87 -17.43 -11.49 8.89
C PHE A 87 -17.98 -10.14 8.39
N LYS A 88 -18.54 -10.12 7.19
CA LYS A 88 -19.09 -8.92 6.57
C LYS A 88 -20.25 -8.34 7.37
N ASP A 89 -21.22 -9.16 7.78
CA ASP A 89 -22.39 -8.74 8.57
C ASP A 89 -21.97 -8.11 9.92
N ARG A 90 -20.88 -8.60 10.52
CA ARG A 90 -20.30 -8.02 11.73
C ARG A 90 -19.71 -6.63 11.47
N HIS A 91 -18.89 -6.49 10.42
CA HIS A 91 -18.22 -5.24 10.10
C HIS A 91 -19.14 -4.18 9.52
N ASP A 92 -20.19 -4.59 8.81
CA ASP A 92 -21.21 -3.68 8.26
C ASP A 92 -22.02 -2.95 9.34
N LYS A 93 -21.91 -3.36 10.61
CA LYS A 93 -22.53 -2.65 11.75
C LYS A 93 -21.74 -1.40 12.16
N ALA A 94 -20.43 -1.38 11.92
CA ALA A 94 -19.56 -0.25 12.25
C ALA A 94 -19.58 0.78 11.11
N LYS A 95 -20.73 1.43 10.88
CA LYS A 95 -20.88 2.45 9.83
C LYS A 95 -20.80 3.84 10.43
N VAL A 96 -20.20 4.75 9.68
CA VAL A 96 -20.25 6.19 9.97
C VAL A 96 -21.66 6.68 9.68
N ALA A 97 -22.28 7.38 10.63
CA ALA A 97 -23.56 8.04 10.41
C ALA A 97 -23.42 9.12 9.33
N ARG A 98 -24.40 9.23 8.44
CA ARG A 98 -24.42 10.20 7.35
C ARG A 98 -25.68 11.01 7.37
N THR A 99 -25.57 12.29 7.05
CA THR A 99 -26.67 13.22 6.83
C THR A 99 -26.59 13.73 5.38
N GLU A 100 -27.72 13.95 4.76
CA GLU A 100 -27.79 14.43 3.37
C GLU A 100 -27.32 15.88 3.28
N LEU A 101 -26.27 16.14 2.49
CA LEU A 101 -25.69 17.48 2.34
C LEU A 101 -26.61 18.43 1.63
N SER A 102 -27.29 18.00 0.57
CA SER A 102 -28.09 18.88 -0.31
C SER A 102 -29.23 19.62 0.42
N THR A 103 -29.69 19.07 1.54
CA THR A 103 -30.75 19.66 2.37
C THR A 103 -30.26 20.14 3.73
N TYR A 104 -28.95 20.14 3.94
CA TYR A 104 -28.39 20.47 5.24
C TYR A 104 -28.44 21.98 5.54
N GLU A 105 -28.89 22.31 6.76
CA GLU A 105 -28.93 23.66 7.29
C GLU A 105 -28.27 23.67 8.67
N GLY A 106 -27.26 24.50 8.89
CA GLY A 106 -26.60 24.65 10.18
C GLY A 106 -25.06 24.60 10.11
N ASP A 107 -24.48 24.48 11.28
CA ASP A 107 -23.02 24.49 11.45
C ASP A 107 -22.37 23.22 10.98
N CYS A 108 -21.30 23.33 10.20
CA CYS A 108 -20.51 22.21 9.72
C CYS A 108 -19.00 22.49 9.86
N TYR A 109 -18.21 21.41 9.81
CA TYR A 109 -16.79 21.42 10.13
C TYR A 109 -16.01 20.62 9.08
N ILE A 110 -14.91 21.18 8.60
CA ILE A 110 -14.02 20.48 7.66
C ILE A 110 -12.91 19.74 8.43
N GLY A 111 -12.69 18.48 8.08
CA GLY A 111 -11.51 17.71 8.46
C GLY A 111 -10.68 17.36 7.22
N ILE A 112 -9.37 17.56 7.28
CA ILE A 112 -8.42 17.24 6.22
C ILE A 112 -7.34 16.31 6.78
N ASP A 113 -7.14 15.16 6.12
CA ASP A 113 -5.97 14.32 6.34
C ASP A 113 -5.08 14.40 5.10
N ALA A 114 -3.97 15.11 5.23
CA ALA A 114 -2.97 15.27 4.18
C ALA A 114 -1.84 14.25 4.36
N GLY A 115 -2.11 12.99 4.03
CA GLY A 115 -1.15 11.90 4.15
C GLY A 115 0.00 11.97 3.14
N SER A 116 0.97 11.06 3.26
CA SER A 116 2.14 10.98 2.38
C SER A 116 1.79 10.59 0.93
N THR A 117 0.79 9.75 0.74
CA THR A 117 0.38 9.23 -0.57
C THR A 117 -1.03 9.62 -0.98
N THR A 118 -1.91 9.81 -0.02
CA THR A 118 -3.33 10.10 -0.23
C THR A 118 -3.78 11.29 0.60
N THR A 119 -4.79 11.98 0.10
CA THR A 119 -5.47 13.07 0.81
C THR A 119 -6.94 12.70 1.00
N LYS A 120 -7.48 13.04 2.17
CA LYS A 120 -8.89 12.88 2.49
C LYS A 120 -9.43 14.22 2.96
N LEU A 121 -10.67 14.50 2.58
CA LEU A 121 -11.43 15.64 3.05
C LEU A 121 -12.80 15.16 3.49
N VAL A 122 -13.24 15.59 4.67
CA VAL A 122 -14.57 15.32 5.17
C VAL A 122 -15.24 16.62 5.61
N LEU A 123 -16.57 16.67 5.45
CA LEU A 123 -17.43 17.65 6.08
C LEU A 123 -18.34 16.92 7.06
N ILE A 124 -18.40 17.36 8.28
CA ILE A 124 -19.27 16.81 9.33
C ILE A 124 -20.20 17.84 9.91
N ASP A 125 -21.33 17.39 10.47
CA ASP A 125 -22.20 18.22 11.27
C ASP A 125 -21.70 18.30 12.74
N LYS A 126 -22.40 19.05 13.58
CA LYS A 126 -22.07 19.23 15.00
C LYS A 126 -22.14 17.92 15.82
N ASP A 127 -22.88 16.92 15.34
CA ASP A 127 -23.06 15.63 15.99
C ASP A 127 -22.06 14.59 15.48
N GLY A 128 -21.17 14.98 14.54
CA GLY A 128 -20.15 14.13 13.94
C GLY A 128 -20.65 13.26 12.78
N ASN A 129 -21.87 13.49 12.28
CA ASN A 129 -22.37 12.78 11.11
C ASN A 129 -21.68 13.31 9.84
N LEU A 130 -21.37 12.42 8.94
CA LEU A 130 -20.68 12.74 7.70
C LEU A 130 -21.65 13.33 6.68
N LEU A 131 -21.43 14.57 6.30
CA LEU A 131 -22.17 15.30 5.26
C LEU A 131 -21.56 15.08 3.88
N TYR A 132 -20.21 15.11 3.79
CA TYR A 132 -19.48 14.97 2.55
C TYR A 132 -18.14 14.31 2.78
N SER A 133 -17.60 13.62 1.76
CA SER A 133 -16.27 13.02 1.85
C SER A 133 -15.63 12.88 0.48
N LEU A 134 -14.33 13.17 0.42
CA LEU A 134 -13.47 12.89 -0.72
C LEU A 134 -12.24 12.11 -0.27
N TYR A 135 -11.79 11.21 -1.12
CA TYR A 135 -10.57 10.43 -0.96
C TYR A 135 -9.85 10.33 -2.30
N GLY A 136 -8.55 10.58 -2.33
CA GLY A 136 -7.78 10.48 -3.57
C GLY A 136 -6.28 10.44 -3.36
N SER A 137 -5.56 10.05 -4.39
CA SER A 137 -4.10 10.18 -4.44
C SER A 137 -3.72 11.65 -4.42
N ASN A 138 -2.64 12.00 -3.70
CA ASN A 138 -2.09 13.36 -3.71
C ASN A 138 -1.04 13.58 -4.81
N GLU A 139 -0.66 12.53 -5.54
CA GLU A 139 0.32 12.59 -6.64
C GLU A 139 1.63 13.31 -6.26
N GLY A 140 2.01 13.23 -4.97
CA GLY A 140 3.17 13.94 -4.43
C GLY A 140 2.95 15.44 -4.17
N ASN A 141 1.72 15.96 -4.35
CA ASN A 141 1.38 17.37 -4.11
C ASN A 141 0.08 17.49 -3.28
N PRO A 142 0.17 17.31 -1.94
CA PRO A 142 -1.00 17.36 -1.07
C PRO A 142 -1.73 18.70 -1.10
N LEU A 143 -1.02 19.83 -1.24
CA LEU A 143 -1.67 21.15 -1.29
C LEU A 143 -2.59 21.27 -2.51
N LYS A 144 -2.11 20.88 -3.69
CA LYS A 144 -2.94 20.88 -4.91
C LYS A 144 -4.14 19.97 -4.78
N SER A 145 -3.95 18.80 -4.18
CA SER A 145 -5.03 17.84 -3.94
C SER A 145 -6.10 18.44 -3.03
N VAL A 146 -5.71 19.00 -1.88
CA VAL A 146 -6.63 19.67 -0.94
C VAL A 146 -7.39 20.83 -1.63
N MET A 147 -6.70 21.68 -2.39
CA MET A 147 -7.34 22.78 -3.11
C MET A 147 -8.41 22.28 -4.09
N ASN A 148 -8.15 21.20 -4.80
CA ASN A 148 -9.13 20.61 -5.72
C ASN A 148 -10.32 20.02 -4.95
N MET A 149 -10.06 19.32 -3.83
CA MET A 149 -11.12 18.77 -2.98
C MET A 149 -12.00 19.86 -2.37
N LEU A 150 -11.41 20.98 -1.94
CA LEU A 150 -12.16 22.14 -1.45
C LEU A 150 -13.03 22.78 -2.55
N LYS A 151 -12.51 22.91 -3.77
CA LYS A 151 -13.31 23.40 -4.90
C LYS A 151 -14.54 22.52 -5.15
N ASN A 152 -14.34 21.21 -5.20
CA ASN A 152 -15.44 20.26 -5.38
C ASN A 152 -16.46 20.33 -4.24
N LEU A 153 -16.01 20.52 -2.99
CA LEU A 153 -16.91 20.72 -1.86
C LEU A 153 -17.73 22.02 -2.02
N TYR A 154 -17.07 23.13 -2.35
CA TYR A 154 -17.77 24.42 -2.49
C TYR A 154 -18.79 24.46 -3.63
N GLU A 155 -18.60 23.65 -4.69
CA GLU A 155 -19.58 23.54 -5.77
C GLU A 155 -20.90 22.90 -5.34
N VAL A 156 -20.89 22.09 -4.27
CA VAL A 156 -22.06 21.35 -3.79
C VAL A 156 -22.52 21.78 -2.40
N LEU A 157 -21.83 22.73 -1.76
CA LEU A 157 -22.15 23.19 -0.41
C LEU A 157 -23.41 24.07 -0.45
N PRO A 158 -24.48 23.72 0.29
CA PRO A 158 -25.69 24.53 0.35
C PRO A 158 -25.42 25.92 1.00
N GLU A 159 -26.13 26.94 0.56
CA GLU A 159 -26.01 28.30 1.12
C GLU A 159 -26.32 28.39 2.62
N LYS A 160 -27.15 27.49 3.12
CA LYS A 160 -27.53 27.44 4.54
C LYS A 160 -26.58 26.62 5.42
N ALA A 161 -25.61 25.92 4.82
CA ALA A 161 -24.55 25.24 5.54
C ALA A 161 -23.48 26.27 5.96
N ILE A 162 -23.27 26.40 7.26
CA ILE A 162 -22.36 27.41 7.81
C ILE A 162 -21.07 26.72 8.22
N LEU A 163 -20.01 26.93 7.43
CA LEU A 163 -18.69 26.43 7.77
C LEU A 163 -18.12 27.19 8.97
N ARG A 164 -17.94 26.50 10.11
CA ARG A 164 -17.46 27.12 11.35
C ARG A 164 -15.96 27.00 11.51
N TYR A 165 -15.43 25.79 11.45
CA TYR A 165 -14.02 25.54 11.68
C TYR A 165 -13.51 24.46 10.74
N SER A 166 -12.20 24.48 10.57
CA SER A 166 -11.44 23.52 9.78
C SER A 166 -10.28 22.95 10.58
N GLY A 167 -10.04 21.66 10.45
CA GLY A 167 -8.91 20.96 11.06
C GLY A 167 -8.09 20.22 10.02
N VAL A 168 -6.79 20.15 10.23
CA VAL A 168 -5.88 19.38 9.37
C VAL A 168 -4.98 18.47 10.21
N THR A 169 -4.69 17.31 9.66
CA THR A 169 -3.74 16.33 10.22
C THR A 169 -2.96 15.65 9.10
N GLY A 170 -2.04 14.76 9.46
CA GLY A 170 -1.22 13.98 8.55
C GLY A 170 0.11 14.64 8.20
N TYR A 171 0.90 13.98 7.38
CA TYR A 171 2.26 14.39 7.02
C TYR A 171 2.36 15.82 6.44
N GLY A 172 1.35 16.23 5.66
CA GLY A 172 1.28 17.57 5.05
C GLY A 172 0.64 18.66 5.90
N GLU A 173 0.31 18.39 7.16
CA GLU A 173 -0.49 19.26 8.04
C GLU A 173 0.00 20.71 8.09
N LYS A 174 1.30 20.94 8.35
CA LYS A 174 1.89 22.29 8.47
C LYS A 174 1.83 23.08 7.16
N LEU A 175 2.07 22.39 6.04
CA LEU A 175 1.97 23.01 4.72
C LEU A 175 0.55 23.48 4.46
N ILE A 176 -0.44 22.63 4.70
CA ILE A 176 -1.85 22.92 4.47
C ILE A 176 -2.33 24.01 5.43
N GLN A 177 -2.01 23.90 6.72
CA GLN A 177 -2.35 24.92 7.70
C GLN A 177 -1.85 26.32 7.30
N THR A 178 -0.57 26.41 6.93
CA THR A 178 0.04 27.68 6.55
C THR A 178 -0.52 28.23 5.25
N ALA A 179 -0.71 27.38 4.24
CA ALA A 179 -1.16 27.82 2.91
C ALA A 179 -2.64 28.21 2.87
N LEU A 180 -3.49 27.55 3.65
CA LEU A 180 -4.94 27.71 3.62
C LEU A 180 -5.52 28.34 4.90
N ASN A 181 -4.66 28.68 5.86
CA ASN A 181 -5.05 29.27 7.15
C ASN A 181 -6.12 28.44 7.89
N VAL A 182 -5.88 27.10 7.94
CA VAL A 182 -6.75 26.14 8.65
C VAL A 182 -6.70 26.42 10.15
N ASP A 183 -7.86 26.40 10.82
CA ASP A 183 -8.02 26.82 12.21
C ASP A 183 -7.26 25.93 13.21
N LEU A 184 -7.25 24.60 12.99
CA LEU A 184 -6.63 23.62 13.87
C LEU A 184 -5.66 22.73 13.10
N ASN A 185 -4.48 22.54 13.66
CA ASN A 185 -3.53 21.52 13.27
C ASN A 185 -3.45 20.47 14.39
N GLU A 186 -3.83 19.23 14.11
CA GLU A 186 -3.86 18.16 15.10
C GLU A 186 -2.88 17.04 14.75
N ILE A 187 -2.23 16.50 15.76
CA ILE A 187 -1.35 15.35 15.62
C ILE A 187 -2.18 14.13 15.17
N GLU A 188 -1.69 13.42 14.16
CA GLU A 188 -2.38 12.28 13.54
C GLU A 188 -2.83 11.22 14.56
N THR A 189 -2.00 10.88 15.54
CA THR A 189 -2.35 9.92 16.60
C THR A 189 -3.49 10.38 17.49
N ILE A 190 -3.59 11.69 17.73
CA ILE A 190 -4.73 12.29 18.49
C ILE A 190 -5.99 12.27 17.65
N ALA A 191 -5.87 12.58 16.34
CA ALA A 191 -7.00 12.50 15.42
C ALA A 191 -7.55 11.07 15.33
N HIS A 192 -6.68 10.04 15.22
CA HIS A 192 -7.07 8.62 15.26
C HIS A 192 -7.81 8.27 16.55
N TYR A 193 -7.27 8.67 17.71
CA TYR A 193 -7.90 8.40 18.99
C TYR A 193 -9.28 9.08 19.13
N THR A 194 -9.37 10.34 18.72
CA THR A 194 -10.63 11.10 18.75
C THR A 194 -11.71 10.44 17.90
N ALA A 195 -11.35 9.98 16.70
CA ALA A 195 -12.27 9.27 15.83
C ALA A 195 -12.66 7.88 16.38
N ALA A 196 -11.70 7.11 16.90
CA ALA A 196 -11.95 5.78 17.46
C ALA A 196 -12.93 5.81 18.63
N LYS A 197 -12.87 6.82 19.48
CA LYS A 197 -13.78 7.00 20.62
C LYS A 197 -15.25 7.16 20.22
N GLN A 198 -15.56 7.58 19.02
CA GLN A 198 -16.94 7.65 18.55
C GLN A 198 -17.56 6.26 18.36
N PHE A 199 -16.75 5.24 18.07
CA PHE A 199 -17.19 3.86 17.89
C PHE A 199 -17.06 3.04 19.17
N GLU A 200 -15.99 3.27 19.92
CA GLU A 200 -15.63 2.55 21.14
C GLU A 200 -15.12 3.56 22.17
N PRO A 201 -16.00 4.10 23.04
CA PRO A 201 -15.62 5.11 24.04
C PRO A 201 -14.49 4.69 24.97
N ASP A 202 -14.41 3.39 25.27
CA ASP A 202 -13.42 2.77 26.13
C ASP A 202 -12.28 2.09 25.35
N VAL A 203 -12.00 2.55 24.12
CA VAL A 203 -10.95 1.97 23.28
C VAL A 203 -9.61 1.92 24.01
N THR A 204 -8.99 0.73 24.02
CA THR A 204 -7.71 0.48 24.70
C THR A 204 -6.54 0.29 23.74
N ALA A 205 -6.82 0.02 22.48
CA ALA A 205 -5.81 -0.17 21.46
C ALA A 205 -6.32 0.24 20.08
N ILE A 206 -5.48 0.91 19.31
CA ILE A 206 -5.72 1.24 17.90
C ILE A 206 -4.56 0.69 17.09
N ILE A 207 -4.87 -0.01 16.00
CA ILE A 207 -3.92 -0.41 14.97
C ILE A 207 -4.25 0.39 13.73
N ASP A 208 -3.34 1.27 13.34
CA ASP A 208 -3.40 2.00 12.10
C ASP A 208 -2.44 1.39 11.08
N ILE A 209 -2.92 1.12 9.87
CA ILE A 209 -2.12 0.62 8.76
C ILE A 209 -2.28 1.60 7.61
N GLY A 210 -1.31 2.49 7.49
CA GLY A 210 -1.29 3.55 6.50
C GLY A 210 -0.74 3.13 5.13
N GLY A 211 -0.43 4.11 4.29
CA GLY A 211 0.20 3.90 2.99
C GLY A 211 1.66 3.47 3.07
N GLN A 212 2.41 4.00 4.04
CA GLN A 212 3.85 3.77 4.18
C GLN A 212 4.31 3.37 5.57
N ASP A 213 3.46 3.53 6.59
CA ASP A 213 3.76 3.23 7.98
C ASP A 213 2.64 2.42 8.63
N MET A 214 2.94 1.90 9.81
CA MET A 214 1.97 1.25 10.70
C MET A 214 2.18 1.78 12.12
N LYS A 215 1.08 2.00 12.84
CA LYS A 215 1.09 2.46 14.21
C LYS A 215 0.25 1.53 15.08
N TYR A 216 0.78 1.20 16.24
CA TYR A 216 0.01 0.61 17.33
C TYR A 216 -0.04 1.63 18.46
N ILE A 217 -1.23 2.09 18.81
CA ILE A 217 -1.45 3.09 19.84
C ILE A 217 -2.16 2.42 20.99
N LYS A 218 -1.54 2.37 22.16
CA LYS A 218 -2.09 1.81 23.37
C LYS A 218 -2.68 2.92 24.24
N MET A 219 -3.91 2.70 24.70
CA MET A 219 -4.61 3.61 25.61
C MET A 219 -4.64 3.05 27.03
N LYS A 220 -4.59 3.94 28.00
CA LYS A 220 -4.80 3.63 29.41
C LYS A 220 -5.46 4.82 30.10
N ASN A 221 -6.54 4.57 30.84
CA ASN A 221 -7.27 5.60 31.56
C ASN A 221 -7.69 6.81 30.69
N GLY A 222 -8.09 6.56 29.44
CA GLY A 222 -8.53 7.61 28.52
C GLY A 222 -7.42 8.47 27.92
N ALA A 223 -6.15 8.09 28.08
CA ALA A 223 -4.99 8.76 27.52
C ALA A 223 -4.11 7.78 26.74
N ILE A 224 -3.28 8.32 25.83
CA ILE A 224 -2.28 7.53 25.10
C ILE A 224 -1.17 7.14 26.08
N ASP A 225 -0.98 5.83 26.29
CA ASP A 225 0.04 5.26 27.18
C ASP A 225 1.33 4.95 26.43
N ASN A 226 1.20 4.39 25.21
CA ASN A 226 2.37 4.02 24.40
C ASN A 226 2.02 4.05 22.91
N ILE A 227 3.01 4.39 22.11
CA ILE A 227 2.91 4.35 20.63
C ILE A 227 4.10 3.53 20.12
N MET A 228 3.81 2.50 19.34
CA MET A 228 4.81 1.76 18.58
C MET A 228 4.64 2.11 17.10
N LEU A 229 5.70 2.60 16.50
CA LEU A 229 5.72 3.08 15.12
C LEU A 229 6.64 2.19 14.28
N ASN A 230 6.17 1.81 13.10
CA ASN A 230 6.98 1.13 12.11
C ASN A 230 7.03 1.96 10.83
N GLU A 231 8.00 2.87 10.75
CA GLU A 231 8.28 3.70 9.57
C GLU A 231 9.36 3.08 8.65
N ALA A 232 10.14 2.15 9.20
CA ALA A 232 11.29 1.60 8.49
C ALA A 232 10.92 0.53 7.45
N CYS A 233 9.70 0.00 7.50
CA CYS A 233 9.30 -1.10 6.64
C CYS A 233 7.84 -0.94 6.19
N SER A 234 7.64 -0.65 4.92
CA SER A 234 6.31 -0.57 4.30
C SER A 234 5.69 -1.95 4.00
N SER A 235 6.29 -3.03 4.46
CA SER A 235 5.80 -4.40 4.33
C SER A 235 4.42 -4.54 5.00
N GLY A 236 3.41 -4.87 4.22
CA GLY A 236 2.02 -4.92 4.69
C GLY A 236 1.30 -3.56 4.70
N CYS A 237 1.99 -2.46 4.40
CA CYS A 237 1.36 -1.16 4.21
C CYS A 237 0.71 -1.04 2.82
N GLY A 238 -0.21 -0.09 2.66
CA GLY A 238 -1.00 0.08 1.45
C GLY A 238 -0.17 0.25 0.18
N SER A 239 0.92 1.02 0.21
CA SER A 239 1.78 1.27 -0.95
C SER A 239 2.46 0.00 -1.49
N PHE A 240 2.81 -0.95 -0.59
CA PHE A 240 3.35 -2.23 -1.01
C PHE A 240 2.30 -3.07 -1.74
N ILE A 241 1.12 -3.20 -1.15
CA ILE A 241 0.01 -3.96 -1.72
C ILE A 241 -0.42 -3.37 -3.07
N GLU A 242 -0.51 -2.04 -3.15
CA GLU A 242 -0.82 -1.33 -4.40
C GLU A 242 0.24 -1.56 -5.49
N THR A 243 1.52 -1.43 -5.14
CA THR A 243 2.63 -1.67 -6.06
C THR A 243 2.64 -3.12 -6.54
N PHE A 244 2.34 -4.05 -5.63
CA PHE A 244 2.29 -5.46 -5.96
C PHE A 244 1.11 -5.80 -6.87
N ALA A 245 -0.10 -5.30 -6.60
CA ALA A 245 -1.26 -5.46 -7.48
C ALA A 245 -0.98 -4.92 -8.88
N LYS A 246 -0.40 -3.71 -8.98
CA LYS A 246 0.04 -3.12 -10.26
C LYS A 246 1.05 -4.00 -11.00
N SER A 247 1.98 -4.64 -10.30
CA SER A 247 2.97 -5.55 -10.91
C SER A 247 2.34 -6.80 -11.52
N LEU A 248 1.15 -7.16 -11.08
CA LEU A 248 0.32 -8.25 -11.60
C LEU A 248 -0.71 -7.78 -12.64
N ASN A 249 -0.71 -6.48 -13.00
CA ASN A 249 -1.72 -5.84 -13.84
C ASN A 249 -3.15 -5.97 -13.27
N LEU A 250 -3.28 -5.90 -11.94
CA LEU A 250 -4.55 -5.95 -11.24
C LEU A 250 -4.89 -4.61 -10.60
N GLU A 251 -6.17 -4.25 -10.64
CA GLU A 251 -6.71 -3.22 -9.77
C GLU A 251 -6.76 -3.72 -8.31
N ILE A 252 -6.62 -2.82 -7.35
CA ILE A 252 -6.59 -3.15 -5.92
C ILE A 252 -7.86 -3.94 -5.49
N SER A 253 -9.02 -3.55 -5.99
CA SER A 253 -10.29 -4.21 -5.70
C SER A 253 -10.32 -5.67 -6.18
N GLN A 254 -9.75 -5.93 -7.35
CA GLN A 254 -9.61 -7.28 -7.89
C GLN A 254 -8.60 -8.10 -7.10
N PHE A 255 -7.43 -7.50 -6.75
CA PHE A 255 -6.42 -8.16 -5.93
C PHE A 255 -6.98 -8.58 -4.56
N VAL A 256 -7.77 -7.71 -3.90
CA VAL A 256 -8.46 -8.03 -2.65
C VAL A 256 -9.46 -9.16 -2.82
N LYS A 257 -10.21 -9.18 -3.92
CA LYS A 257 -11.16 -10.26 -4.22
C LYS A 257 -10.45 -11.61 -4.37
N GLU A 258 -9.33 -11.67 -5.10
CA GLU A 258 -8.52 -12.87 -5.25
C GLU A 258 -8.02 -13.37 -3.87
N ALA A 259 -7.58 -12.47 -2.99
CA ALA A 259 -7.15 -12.82 -1.64
C ALA A 259 -8.29 -13.41 -0.79
N ILE A 260 -9.51 -12.86 -0.90
CA ILE A 260 -10.70 -13.35 -0.18
C ILE A 260 -11.13 -14.74 -0.69
N GLU A 261 -11.02 -14.97 -1.99
CA GLU A 261 -11.45 -16.21 -2.66
C GLU A 261 -10.35 -17.28 -2.71
N ALA A 262 -9.13 -16.95 -2.27
CA ALA A 262 -7.98 -17.87 -2.31
C ALA A 262 -8.24 -19.15 -1.51
N LYS A 263 -8.13 -20.30 -2.18
CA LYS A 263 -8.32 -21.61 -1.56
C LYS A 263 -7.04 -22.19 -0.95
N ARG A 264 -5.89 -21.73 -1.44
CA ARG A 264 -4.57 -22.20 -1.04
C ARG A 264 -3.60 -21.03 -0.93
N PRO A 265 -3.84 -20.09 0.00
CA PRO A 265 -2.95 -18.96 0.17
C PRO A 265 -1.57 -19.44 0.65
N VAL A 266 -0.54 -18.69 0.27
CA VAL A 266 0.86 -19.02 0.54
C VAL A 266 1.36 -18.21 1.73
N ASP A 267 2.09 -18.87 2.64
CA ASP A 267 2.79 -18.17 3.72
C ASP A 267 3.96 -17.35 3.17
N LEU A 268 3.80 -16.04 3.13
CA LEU A 268 4.83 -15.09 2.75
C LEU A 268 5.77 -14.73 3.92
N GLY A 269 5.46 -15.22 5.13
CA GLY A 269 6.17 -14.88 6.37
C GLY A 269 5.86 -13.46 6.85
N SER A 270 6.58 -13.04 7.89
CA SER A 270 6.39 -11.76 8.59
C SER A 270 7.59 -10.82 8.46
N ARG A 271 8.45 -11.01 7.46
CA ARG A 271 9.64 -10.20 7.23
C ARG A 271 9.35 -9.02 6.31
N CYS A 272 10.34 -8.15 6.10
CA CYS A 272 10.20 -6.97 5.26
C CYS A 272 9.88 -7.28 3.80
N THR A 273 9.39 -6.30 3.08
CA THR A 273 8.96 -6.32 1.66
C THR A 273 9.93 -7.03 0.73
N VAL A 274 11.25 -6.88 0.93
CA VAL A 274 12.27 -7.52 0.09
C VAL A 274 12.18 -9.04 0.18
N PHE A 275 12.02 -9.58 1.40
CA PHE A 275 11.87 -11.01 1.61
C PHE A 275 10.51 -11.53 1.12
N MET A 276 9.45 -10.75 1.31
CA MET A 276 8.11 -11.10 0.81
C MET A 276 8.11 -11.18 -0.72
N ASN A 277 8.71 -10.22 -1.43
CA ASN A 277 8.85 -10.26 -2.87
C ASN A 277 9.59 -11.51 -3.36
N SER A 278 10.64 -11.92 -2.64
CA SER A 278 11.38 -13.13 -2.98
C SER A 278 10.51 -14.38 -2.82
N LYS A 279 9.74 -14.47 -1.74
CA LYS A 279 8.80 -15.59 -1.51
C LYS A 279 7.65 -15.62 -2.51
N ILE A 280 7.11 -14.46 -2.90
CA ILE A 280 6.08 -14.37 -3.94
C ILE A 280 6.63 -14.92 -5.27
N LYS A 281 7.81 -14.48 -5.69
CA LYS A 281 8.46 -14.99 -6.91
C LYS A 281 8.75 -16.49 -6.82
N GLN A 282 9.11 -16.99 -5.64
CA GLN A 282 9.29 -18.40 -5.41
C GLN A 282 7.97 -19.17 -5.58
N ALA A 283 6.90 -18.72 -4.95
CA ALA A 283 5.57 -19.32 -5.08
C ALA A 283 5.09 -19.35 -6.53
N GLN A 284 5.29 -18.24 -7.28
CA GLN A 284 4.96 -18.20 -8.71
C GLN A 284 5.77 -19.22 -9.53
N LYS A 285 7.07 -19.41 -9.23
CA LYS A 285 7.88 -20.46 -9.87
C LYS A 285 7.40 -21.87 -9.55
N GLU A 286 6.81 -22.06 -8.40
CA GLU A 286 6.20 -23.32 -7.96
C GLU A 286 4.77 -23.53 -8.49
N GLY A 287 4.27 -22.61 -9.32
CA GLY A 287 2.98 -22.73 -10.00
C GLY A 287 1.79 -22.17 -9.22
N TYR A 288 2.02 -21.41 -8.16
CA TYR A 288 0.93 -20.66 -7.52
C TYR A 288 0.50 -19.49 -8.41
N THR A 289 -0.80 -19.33 -8.53
CA THR A 289 -1.43 -18.16 -9.19
C THR A 289 -1.56 -16.99 -8.22
N VAL A 290 -2.08 -15.90 -8.73
CA VAL A 290 -2.43 -14.73 -7.91
C VAL A 290 -3.46 -15.11 -6.87
#